data_d00e59d9b312ad98c258438328afd4b9
#
_entry.id   d00e59d9b312ad98c258438328afd4b9
#
_cell.length_a   1.000
_cell.length_b   1.000
_cell.length_c   1.000
_cell.angle_alpha   90.00
_cell.angle_beta   90.00
_cell.angle_gamma   90.00
#
_symmetry.space_group_name_H-M   'P 1'
#
loop_
_entity.id
_entity.type
_entity.pdbx_description
1 polymer ?
#
loop_
_entity_poly.entity_id
_entity_poly.type
_entity_poly.pdbx_seq_one_letter_code
_entity_poly.pdbx_strand_id
1 'polypeptide(L)'
;MAEKKPIKITETILRDAHQSLIATRMTTEQMMPIVDKLDKVGYHSVECWGGATFDASLRFLKEDPWDRLRKFRDGFKNTKLQMLFRGQNILGYRPYGDDVVEYFVQKSVANGIDIIRIFDCLNDLRNLKTAVKAANKEKAHAQVALSYTLGDAYTLEYWVGKAKEIEEMGADSICIKDMAGLLLPYRATELVTALKEATSLPIQLHTHYTSGVASMTYLKAVEAGVDVIDTAMSPFALGTSQPATEVMVETFKGTPYDTGFDQKLLSEIADYFRPIRDHALESGLLNPKNLGVNIKTLLYQVPGGMLSNLTSQLKEQGAEDKYYDVLEEVPRVRKDLGEPPLVTPSSQIVGTQAVFNVLMGERYKMATKETKDILKGKYGETVRPFNEDVKKKCLGDEINDCITCRPADLIPDEL
;
A
#
# COMPACT_ATOMS: atom_id res chain seq x y z
N MET A 1 0.29 -13.28 35.46
CA MET A 1 -0.41 -13.37 34.17
C MET A 1 0.06 -12.19 33.38
N ALA A 2 0.53 -12.39 32.13
CA ALA A 2 0.89 -11.27 31.27
C ALA A 2 -0.35 -10.34 31.09
N GLU A 3 -0.12 -9.04 31.05
CA GLU A 3 -1.18 -8.06 30.86
C GLU A 3 -1.89 -8.35 29.52
N LYS A 4 -3.22 -8.43 29.53
CA LYS A 4 -3.99 -8.70 28.31
C LYS A 4 -3.90 -7.47 27.40
N LYS A 5 -3.32 -7.63 26.21
CA LYS A 5 -3.25 -6.62 25.16
C LYS A 5 -3.83 -7.19 23.86
N PRO A 6 -5.16 -7.26 23.71
CA PRO A 6 -5.79 -7.77 22.50
C PRO A 6 -5.25 -7.09 21.25
N ILE A 7 -4.88 -7.86 20.23
CA ILE A 7 -4.48 -7.30 18.95
C ILE A 7 -5.70 -6.69 18.24
N LYS A 8 -5.53 -5.51 17.67
CA LYS A 8 -6.55 -4.87 16.87
C LYS A 8 -6.41 -5.29 15.41
N ILE A 9 -7.51 -5.40 14.71
CA ILE A 9 -7.55 -5.82 13.31
C ILE A 9 -8.19 -4.73 12.45
N THR A 10 -7.55 -4.39 11.34
CA THR A 10 -8.13 -3.67 10.21
C THR A 10 -8.47 -4.68 9.13
N GLU A 11 -9.73 -4.73 8.72
CA GLU A 11 -10.22 -5.59 7.65
C GLU A 11 -10.05 -4.89 6.29
N THR A 12 -9.50 -5.57 5.30
CA THR A 12 -9.18 -5.01 3.99
C THR A 12 -10.07 -5.51 2.85
N ILE A 13 -11.05 -6.36 3.15
CA ILE A 13 -11.91 -7.01 2.13
C ILE A 13 -12.62 -6.01 1.21
N LEU A 14 -12.96 -4.83 1.70
CA LEU A 14 -13.68 -3.82 0.93
C LEU A 14 -12.77 -2.91 0.08
N ARG A 15 -11.44 -3.05 0.16
CA ARG A 15 -10.50 -2.29 -0.65
C ARG A 15 -9.29 -3.11 -1.10
N ASP A 16 -8.25 -3.29 -0.25
CA ASP A 16 -6.94 -3.79 -0.70
C ASP A 16 -6.96 -5.27 -1.09
N ALA A 17 -7.74 -6.08 -0.38
CA ALA A 17 -7.86 -7.51 -0.67
C ALA A 17 -8.39 -7.75 -2.09
N HIS A 18 -9.54 -7.17 -2.43
CA HIS A 18 -10.10 -7.34 -3.77
C HIS A 18 -9.37 -6.52 -4.85
N GLN A 19 -8.67 -5.43 -4.47
CA GLN A 19 -7.75 -4.75 -5.38
C GLN A 19 -6.63 -5.70 -5.80
N SER A 20 -6.05 -6.42 -4.86
CA SER A 20 -4.90 -7.30 -5.09
C SER A 20 -5.25 -8.55 -5.90
N LEU A 21 -6.45 -9.08 -5.76
CA LEU A 21 -6.87 -10.32 -6.40
C LEU A 21 -7.70 -10.14 -7.67
N ILE A 22 -8.58 -9.14 -7.71
CA ILE A 22 -9.51 -8.88 -8.82
C ILE A 22 -9.47 -7.44 -9.32
N ALA A 23 -8.33 -6.78 -9.16
CA ALA A 23 -8.06 -5.45 -9.69
C ALA A 23 -9.15 -4.41 -9.35
N THR A 24 -9.65 -4.42 -8.12
CA THR A 24 -10.68 -3.49 -7.60
C THR A 24 -12.04 -3.64 -8.32
N ARG A 25 -12.41 -4.83 -8.78
CA ARG A 25 -13.63 -5.06 -9.57
C ARG A 25 -14.85 -5.49 -8.73
N MET A 26 -14.75 -5.56 -7.40
CA MET A 26 -15.94 -5.80 -6.56
C MET A 26 -16.83 -4.56 -6.57
N THR A 27 -18.11 -4.75 -6.90
CA THR A 27 -19.08 -3.65 -7.01
C THR A 27 -19.62 -3.23 -5.66
N THR A 28 -20.15 -2.01 -5.57
CA THR A 28 -20.84 -1.53 -4.37
C THR A 28 -22.02 -2.43 -4.01
N GLU A 29 -22.78 -2.89 -5.01
CA GLU A 29 -23.90 -3.81 -4.83
C GLU A 29 -23.48 -5.14 -4.20
N GLN A 30 -22.31 -5.68 -4.57
CA GLN A 30 -21.74 -6.88 -3.97
C GLN A 30 -21.26 -6.68 -2.53
N MET A 31 -20.87 -5.47 -2.15
CA MET A 31 -20.33 -5.20 -0.81
C MET A 31 -21.40 -4.84 0.21
N MET A 32 -22.43 -4.08 -0.18
CA MET A 32 -23.39 -3.50 0.77
C MET A 32 -24.17 -4.52 1.60
N PRO A 33 -24.62 -5.68 1.07
CA PRO A 33 -25.44 -6.61 1.85
C PRO A 33 -24.76 -7.21 3.09
N ILE A 34 -23.43 -7.20 3.15
CA ILE A 34 -22.66 -7.79 4.26
C ILE A 34 -22.18 -6.74 5.28
N VAL A 35 -22.34 -5.45 4.98
CA VAL A 35 -21.80 -4.35 5.80
C VAL A 35 -22.30 -4.42 7.24
N ASP A 36 -23.56 -4.70 7.48
CA ASP A 36 -24.14 -4.82 8.83
C ASP A 36 -23.48 -5.92 9.67
N LYS A 37 -23.06 -7.03 9.04
CA LYS A 37 -22.31 -8.09 9.73
C LYS A 37 -20.85 -7.68 9.97
N LEU A 38 -20.19 -7.05 9.00
CA LEU A 38 -18.83 -6.51 9.16
C LEU A 38 -18.76 -5.49 10.30
N ASP A 39 -19.78 -4.63 10.43
CA ASP A 39 -19.84 -3.61 11.50
C ASP A 39 -19.99 -4.19 12.92
N LYS A 40 -20.46 -5.43 13.03
CA LYS A 40 -20.66 -6.13 14.32
C LYS A 40 -19.45 -6.93 14.80
N VAL A 41 -18.44 -7.13 13.96
CA VAL A 41 -17.26 -7.96 14.32
C VAL A 41 -16.45 -7.33 15.43
N GLY A 42 -16.33 -6.01 15.47
CA GLY A 42 -15.47 -5.29 16.42
C GLY A 42 -14.11 -4.89 15.85
N TYR A 43 -13.98 -4.81 14.53
CA TYR A 43 -12.77 -4.33 13.88
C TYR A 43 -12.32 -2.96 14.38
N HIS A 44 -11.02 -2.72 14.42
CA HIS A 44 -10.44 -1.40 14.63
C HIS A 44 -10.85 -0.42 13.52
N SER A 45 -10.80 -0.89 12.28
CA SER A 45 -11.27 -0.18 11.10
C SER A 45 -11.54 -1.17 9.96
N VAL A 46 -12.26 -0.70 8.95
CA VAL A 46 -12.39 -1.35 7.65
C VAL A 46 -11.79 -0.43 6.61
N GLU A 47 -10.80 -0.92 5.85
CA GLU A 47 -10.25 -0.18 4.72
C GLU A 47 -11.18 -0.37 3.52
N CYS A 48 -11.80 0.70 3.06
CA CYS A 48 -12.89 0.64 2.10
C CYS A 48 -12.76 1.59 0.90
N TRP A 49 -11.76 2.47 0.91
CA TRP A 49 -11.66 3.51 -0.11
C TRP A 49 -10.20 3.93 -0.39
N GLY A 50 -9.96 4.55 -1.54
CA GLY A 50 -8.64 5.00 -1.97
C GLY A 50 -8.55 5.25 -3.47
N GLY A 51 -7.34 5.55 -3.98
CA GLY A 51 -7.12 5.92 -5.38
C GLY A 51 -7.55 4.88 -6.39
N ALA A 52 -7.19 3.61 -6.16
CA ALA A 52 -7.59 2.54 -7.07
C ALA A 52 -9.10 2.29 -7.05
N THR A 53 -9.75 2.44 -5.90
CA THR A 53 -11.22 2.36 -5.78
C THR A 53 -11.88 3.46 -6.59
N PHE A 54 -11.40 4.69 -6.45
CA PHE A 54 -11.91 5.84 -7.20
C PHE A 54 -11.79 5.62 -8.71
N ASP A 55 -10.61 5.24 -9.16
CA ASP A 55 -10.30 5.01 -10.57
C ASP A 55 -11.11 3.83 -11.15
N ALA A 56 -11.18 2.70 -10.44
CA ALA A 56 -11.92 1.53 -10.89
C ALA A 56 -13.44 1.76 -10.93
N SER A 57 -13.99 2.49 -9.95
CA SER A 57 -15.41 2.85 -9.93
C SER A 57 -15.81 3.61 -11.19
N LEU A 58 -15.03 4.62 -11.57
CA LEU A 58 -15.31 5.44 -12.75
C LEU A 58 -15.06 4.69 -14.06
N ARG A 59 -13.90 4.03 -14.20
CA ARG A 59 -13.47 3.46 -15.49
C ARG A 59 -14.14 2.14 -15.83
N PHE A 60 -14.39 1.31 -14.85
CA PHE A 60 -14.78 -0.08 -15.08
C PHE A 60 -16.15 -0.45 -14.52
N LEU A 61 -16.51 0.10 -13.35
CA LEU A 61 -17.76 -0.28 -12.67
C LEU A 61 -18.91 0.68 -13.00
N LYS A 62 -18.61 1.86 -13.56
CA LYS A 62 -19.58 2.93 -13.85
C LYS A 62 -20.36 3.35 -12.59
N GLU A 63 -19.65 3.43 -11.48
CA GLU A 63 -20.18 3.82 -10.17
C GLU A 63 -19.59 5.18 -9.76
N ASP A 64 -20.37 5.97 -9.01
CA ASP A 64 -19.86 7.15 -8.32
C ASP A 64 -19.06 6.72 -7.06
N PRO A 65 -17.73 6.97 -7.00
CA PRO A 65 -16.93 6.58 -5.85
C PRO A 65 -17.32 7.30 -4.56
N TRP A 66 -17.85 8.52 -4.63
CA TRP A 66 -18.34 9.26 -3.47
C TRP A 66 -19.66 8.69 -2.94
N ASP A 67 -20.55 8.26 -3.82
CA ASP A 67 -21.79 7.58 -3.44
C ASP A 67 -21.51 6.25 -2.72
N ARG A 68 -20.50 5.49 -3.23
CA ARG A 68 -20.01 4.29 -2.55
C ARG A 68 -19.54 4.59 -1.11
N LEU A 69 -18.74 5.64 -0.93
CA LEU A 69 -18.24 6.03 0.39
C LEU A 69 -19.40 6.41 1.34
N ARG A 70 -20.36 7.21 0.86
CA ARG A 70 -21.53 7.60 1.66
C ARG A 70 -22.36 6.38 2.07
N LYS A 71 -22.57 5.42 1.17
CA LYS A 71 -23.27 4.16 1.47
C LYS A 71 -22.55 3.35 2.54
N PHE A 72 -21.22 3.25 2.47
CA PHE A 72 -20.45 2.64 3.55
C PHE A 72 -20.63 3.38 4.86
N ARG A 73 -20.53 4.70 4.88
CA ARG A 73 -20.75 5.48 6.10
C ARG A 73 -22.14 5.26 6.69
N ASP A 74 -23.15 5.18 5.84
CA ASP A 74 -24.52 4.90 6.29
C ASP A 74 -24.67 3.48 6.85
N GLY A 75 -23.94 2.52 6.32
CA GLY A 75 -23.96 1.13 6.78
C GLY A 75 -23.14 0.88 8.05
N PHE A 76 -21.95 1.42 8.14
CA PHE A 76 -21.09 1.26 9.30
C PHE A 76 -21.42 2.29 10.41
N LYS A 77 -21.76 1.80 11.59
CA LYS A 77 -22.09 2.65 12.75
C LYS A 77 -21.05 2.57 13.87
N ASN A 78 -20.41 1.43 14.02
CA ASN A 78 -19.48 1.12 15.11
C ASN A 78 -18.02 1.08 14.64
N THR A 79 -17.79 0.75 13.37
CA THR A 79 -16.45 0.54 12.82
C THR A 79 -15.96 1.78 12.06
N LYS A 80 -14.72 2.16 12.29
CA LYS A 80 -14.08 3.26 11.58
C LYS A 80 -13.85 2.91 10.11
N LEU A 81 -14.08 3.88 9.23
CA LEU A 81 -13.77 3.77 7.81
C LEU A 81 -12.38 4.34 7.52
N GLN A 82 -11.57 3.53 6.85
CA GLN A 82 -10.20 3.88 6.50
C GLN A 82 -10.04 3.99 5.00
N MET A 83 -9.25 4.97 4.55
CA MET A 83 -8.81 5.11 3.17
C MET A 83 -7.29 5.08 3.03
N LEU A 84 -6.81 4.66 1.86
CA LEU A 84 -5.44 4.83 1.43
C LEU A 84 -5.29 6.11 0.61
N PHE A 85 -4.29 6.93 0.94
CA PHE A 85 -4.04 8.25 0.36
C PHE A 85 -2.58 8.41 -0.06
N ARG A 86 -2.34 8.78 -1.33
CA ARG A 86 -0.99 8.85 -1.91
C ARG A 86 -0.30 10.20 -1.65
N GLY A 87 -0.29 10.67 -0.40
CA GLY A 87 0.34 11.93 -0.03
C GLY A 87 0.01 13.07 -1.02
N GLN A 88 1.01 13.77 -1.51
CA GLN A 88 0.82 14.88 -2.44
C GLN A 88 0.18 14.50 -3.78
N ASN A 89 0.20 13.21 -4.13
CA ASN A 89 -0.40 12.70 -5.37
C ASN A 89 -1.91 12.41 -5.23
N ILE A 90 -2.46 12.46 -4.02
CA ILE A 90 -3.89 12.21 -3.71
C ILE A 90 -4.32 10.82 -4.21
N LEU A 91 -4.98 10.77 -5.35
CA LEU A 91 -5.44 9.56 -6.06
C LEU A 91 -4.65 9.32 -7.35
N GLY A 92 -3.85 10.31 -7.77
CA GLY A 92 -3.17 10.35 -9.06
C GLY A 92 -1.74 9.82 -9.04
N TYR A 93 -1.01 10.18 -10.09
CA TYR A 93 0.37 9.74 -10.35
C TYR A 93 1.35 10.92 -10.47
N ARG A 94 0.91 12.12 -10.16
CA ARG A 94 1.70 13.36 -10.08
C ARG A 94 1.34 14.13 -8.80
N PRO A 95 2.23 14.99 -8.30
CA PRO A 95 1.88 15.93 -7.24
C PRO A 95 0.80 16.93 -7.68
N TYR A 96 -0.03 17.33 -6.72
CA TYR A 96 -1.04 18.40 -6.83
C TYR A 96 -0.67 19.58 -5.93
N GLY A 97 -1.32 20.74 -6.10
CA GLY A 97 -1.21 21.87 -5.21
C GLY A 97 -1.68 21.55 -3.80
N ASP A 98 -1.16 22.27 -2.81
CA ASP A 98 -1.51 22.05 -1.41
C ASP A 98 -3.00 22.30 -1.14
N ASP A 99 -3.61 23.28 -1.81
CA ASP A 99 -5.03 23.61 -1.75
C ASP A 99 -5.92 22.42 -2.18
N VAL A 100 -5.53 21.72 -3.25
CA VAL A 100 -6.26 20.52 -3.73
C VAL A 100 -6.15 19.39 -2.72
N VAL A 101 -4.97 19.17 -2.13
CA VAL A 101 -4.75 18.16 -1.08
C VAL A 101 -5.64 18.45 0.14
N GLU A 102 -5.63 19.69 0.63
CA GLU A 102 -6.44 20.12 1.78
C GLU A 102 -7.94 19.92 1.49
N TYR A 103 -8.40 20.34 0.33
CA TYR A 103 -9.81 20.23 -0.06
C TYR A 103 -10.25 18.78 -0.23
N PHE A 104 -9.41 17.93 -0.83
CA PHE A 104 -9.72 16.52 -0.98
C PHE A 104 -9.81 15.79 0.36
N VAL A 105 -8.93 16.08 1.31
CA VAL A 105 -8.98 15.54 2.68
C VAL A 105 -10.26 15.99 3.36
N GLN A 106 -10.59 17.29 3.31
CA GLN A 106 -11.84 17.82 3.86
C GLN A 106 -13.07 17.09 3.31
N LYS A 107 -13.14 16.89 1.98
CA LYS A 107 -14.26 16.16 1.35
C LYS A 107 -14.30 14.69 1.73
N SER A 108 -13.16 14.04 1.85
CA SER A 108 -13.10 12.64 2.29
C SER A 108 -13.65 12.44 3.69
N VAL A 109 -13.26 13.30 4.63
CA VAL A 109 -13.77 13.28 6.01
C VAL A 109 -15.27 13.61 6.06
N ALA A 110 -15.69 14.66 5.34
CA ALA A 110 -17.08 15.06 5.27
C ALA A 110 -18.02 13.98 4.70
N ASN A 111 -17.49 13.07 3.85
CA ASN A 111 -18.21 11.93 3.30
C ASN A 111 -18.04 10.64 4.11
N GLY A 112 -17.34 10.66 5.25
CA GLY A 112 -17.39 9.57 6.22
C GLY A 112 -16.08 8.83 6.49
N ILE A 113 -14.94 9.30 5.98
CA ILE A 113 -13.63 8.71 6.34
C ILE A 113 -13.23 9.14 7.75
N ASP A 114 -12.85 8.16 8.58
CA ASP A 114 -12.35 8.36 9.94
C ASP A 114 -10.81 8.31 10.00
N ILE A 115 -10.19 7.43 9.21
CA ILE A 115 -8.74 7.22 9.21
C ILE A 115 -8.19 7.43 7.79
N ILE A 116 -7.23 8.33 7.66
CA ILE A 116 -6.52 8.57 6.40
C ILE A 116 -5.12 7.98 6.53
N ARG A 117 -4.87 6.87 5.82
CA ARG A 117 -3.54 6.26 5.70
C ARG A 117 -2.79 6.93 4.56
N ILE A 118 -1.80 7.73 4.91
CA ILE A 118 -1.06 8.60 4.00
C ILE A 118 0.32 8.01 3.76
N PHE A 119 0.71 7.80 2.49
CA PHE A 119 2.03 7.31 2.14
C PHE A 119 2.67 8.10 1.02
N ASP A 120 4.00 8.07 0.96
CA ASP A 120 4.78 8.54 -0.18
C ASP A 120 5.59 7.38 -0.78
N CYS A 121 5.72 7.35 -2.10
CA CYS A 121 6.39 6.24 -2.79
C CYS A 121 7.92 6.23 -2.57
N LEU A 122 8.51 7.35 -2.17
CA LEU A 122 9.92 7.48 -1.85
C LEU A 122 10.21 7.51 -0.35
N ASN A 123 9.16 7.48 0.49
CA ASN A 123 9.22 7.79 1.92
C ASN A 123 9.76 9.21 2.19
N ASP A 124 9.55 10.13 1.26
CA ASP A 124 9.84 11.55 1.47
C ASP A 124 8.73 12.19 2.29
N LEU A 125 8.96 12.34 3.59
CA LEU A 125 7.96 12.83 4.53
C LEU A 125 7.54 14.28 4.26
N ARG A 126 8.30 15.06 3.49
CA ARG A 126 7.93 16.41 3.06
C ARG A 126 6.63 16.40 2.24
N ASN A 127 6.43 15.34 1.43
CA ASN A 127 5.24 15.13 0.60
C ASN A 127 3.98 14.75 1.40
N LEU A 128 4.10 14.49 2.70
CA LEU A 128 2.99 14.06 3.56
C LEU A 128 2.46 15.18 4.46
N LYS A 129 3.25 16.24 4.67
CA LYS A 129 2.97 17.31 5.65
C LYS A 129 1.59 17.94 5.47
N THR A 130 1.24 18.30 4.24
CA THR A 130 -0.04 18.96 3.95
C THR A 130 -1.23 18.04 4.25
N ALA A 131 -1.14 16.75 3.85
CA ALA A 131 -2.21 15.79 4.09
C ALA A 131 -2.38 15.48 5.59
N VAL A 132 -1.28 15.33 6.36
CA VAL A 132 -1.33 15.14 7.82
C VAL A 132 -1.97 16.35 8.51
N LYS A 133 -1.52 17.56 8.17
CA LYS A 133 -2.09 18.81 8.71
C LYS A 133 -3.58 18.96 8.38
N ALA A 134 -3.98 18.63 7.15
CA ALA A 134 -5.37 18.67 6.73
C ALA A 134 -6.23 17.63 7.48
N ALA A 135 -5.75 16.41 7.65
CA ALA A 135 -6.44 15.37 8.42
C ALA A 135 -6.68 15.82 9.88
N ASN A 136 -5.65 16.36 10.52
CA ASN A 136 -5.74 16.88 11.89
C ASN A 136 -6.73 18.05 12.00
N LYS A 137 -6.71 18.97 11.02
CA LYS A 137 -7.65 20.09 10.95
C LYS A 137 -9.11 19.63 10.88
N GLU A 138 -9.37 18.58 10.11
CA GLU A 138 -10.69 17.97 9.98
C GLU A 138 -11.01 16.95 11.09
N LYS A 139 -10.13 16.76 12.07
CA LYS A 139 -10.26 15.82 13.20
C LYS A 139 -10.37 14.35 12.77
N ALA A 140 -9.82 14.02 11.63
CA ALA A 140 -9.62 12.64 11.21
C ALA A 140 -8.32 12.09 11.80
N HIS A 141 -8.22 10.76 11.92
CA HIS A 141 -7.00 10.09 12.34
C HIS A 141 -6.00 10.09 11.20
N ALA A 142 -4.89 10.81 11.37
CA ALA A 142 -3.79 10.84 10.41
C ALA A 142 -2.82 9.66 10.67
N GLN A 143 -2.87 8.64 9.83
CA GLN A 143 -1.92 7.54 9.88
C GLN A 143 -0.88 7.72 8.77
N VAL A 144 0.41 7.80 9.13
CA VAL A 144 1.48 7.82 8.14
C VAL A 144 1.99 6.42 7.90
N ALA A 145 2.01 5.99 6.63
CA ALA A 145 2.52 4.70 6.23
C ALA A 145 3.91 4.82 5.63
N LEU A 146 4.86 4.04 6.18
CA LEU A 146 6.19 3.85 5.64
C LEU A 146 6.17 2.68 4.66
N SER A 147 6.52 2.93 3.41
CA SER A 147 6.65 1.92 2.38
C SER A 147 7.88 1.06 2.67
N TYR A 148 7.65 -0.16 3.19
CA TYR A 148 8.72 -1.06 3.58
C TYR A 148 9.41 -1.67 2.36
N THR A 149 10.73 -1.70 2.40
CA THR A 149 11.57 -2.31 1.36
C THR A 149 12.90 -2.78 1.95
N LEU A 150 13.68 -3.49 1.15
CA LEU A 150 15.01 -3.99 1.49
C LEU A 150 16.10 -3.19 0.74
N GLY A 151 17.27 -3.15 1.33
CA GLY A 151 18.48 -2.48 0.79
C GLY A 151 19.36 -1.99 1.93
N ASP A 152 20.65 -1.79 1.66
CA ASP A 152 21.64 -1.40 2.67
C ASP A 152 21.36 -0.01 3.29
N ALA A 153 20.57 0.83 2.60
CA ALA A 153 20.16 2.13 3.11
C ALA A 153 18.99 2.05 4.09
N TYR A 154 18.22 0.96 4.08
CA TYR A 154 17.01 0.77 4.89
C TYR A 154 17.35 0.05 6.21
N THR A 155 18.22 0.67 7.01
CA THR A 155 18.65 0.15 8.33
C THR A 155 17.57 0.37 9.40
N LEU A 156 17.76 -0.22 10.58
CA LEU A 156 16.86 0.05 11.71
C LEU A 156 16.87 1.54 12.08
N GLU A 157 18.04 2.17 12.04
CA GLU A 157 18.21 3.61 12.31
C GLU A 157 17.42 4.47 11.32
N TYR A 158 17.37 4.07 10.04
CA TYR A 158 16.54 4.74 9.04
C TYR A 158 15.05 4.70 9.44
N TRP A 159 14.52 3.52 9.76
CA TRP A 159 13.12 3.36 10.15
C TRP A 159 12.78 4.09 11.45
N VAL A 160 13.66 4.02 12.45
CA VAL A 160 13.54 4.74 13.71
C VAL A 160 13.57 6.26 13.49
N GLY A 161 14.46 6.75 12.65
CA GLY A 161 14.52 8.17 12.27
C GLY A 161 13.22 8.63 11.64
N LYS A 162 12.70 7.88 10.67
CA LYS A 162 11.39 8.19 10.03
C LYS A 162 10.24 8.18 11.04
N ALA A 163 10.22 7.25 11.98
CA ALA A 163 9.17 7.19 12.99
C ALA A 163 9.15 8.43 13.90
N LYS A 164 10.32 8.93 14.30
CA LYS A 164 10.44 10.16 15.08
C LYS A 164 9.97 11.40 14.29
N GLU A 165 10.40 11.52 13.04
CA GLU A 165 9.94 12.60 12.14
C GLU A 165 8.41 12.58 11.96
N ILE A 166 7.79 11.39 11.87
CA ILE A 166 6.34 11.22 11.76
C ILE A 166 5.63 11.66 13.05
N GLU A 167 6.17 11.32 14.22
CA GLU A 167 5.63 11.78 15.50
C GLU A 167 5.72 13.30 15.64
N GLU A 168 6.86 13.90 15.28
CA GLU A 168 7.05 15.35 15.24
C GLU A 168 6.11 16.05 14.24
N MET A 169 5.75 15.38 13.16
CA MET A 169 4.78 15.89 12.16
C MET A 169 3.36 15.96 12.71
N GLY A 170 3.08 15.30 13.84
CA GLY A 170 1.76 15.25 14.46
C GLY A 170 0.82 14.19 13.89
N ALA A 171 1.35 13.09 13.38
CA ALA A 171 0.55 11.92 13.02
C ALA A 171 0.02 11.21 14.27
N ASP A 172 -1.10 10.50 14.12
CA ASP A 172 -1.76 9.76 15.21
C ASP A 172 -1.29 8.30 15.30
N SER A 173 -0.75 7.74 14.24
CA SER A 173 -0.19 6.39 14.21
C SER A 173 0.74 6.18 13.00
N ILE A 174 1.55 5.12 13.07
CA ILE A 174 2.47 4.71 12.00
C ILE A 174 2.03 3.35 11.46
N CYS A 175 1.99 3.21 10.13
CA CYS A 175 1.81 1.92 9.47
C CYS A 175 3.11 1.50 8.79
N ILE A 176 3.61 0.31 9.08
CA ILE A 176 4.62 -0.33 8.24
C ILE A 176 3.88 -1.03 7.10
N LYS A 177 4.08 -0.52 5.88
CA LYS A 177 3.35 -0.97 4.67
C LYS A 177 4.27 -1.80 3.78
N ASP A 178 4.15 -3.11 3.91
CA ASP A 178 4.93 -4.10 3.15
C ASP A 178 4.11 -4.64 1.98
N MET A 179 4.22 -3.99 0.83
CA MET A 179 3.45 -4.28 -0.37
C MET A 179 3.84 -5.57 -1.08
N ALA A 180 5.03 -6.09 -0.83
CA ALA A 180 5.57 -7.24 -1.54
C ALA A 180 5.78 -8.47 -0.63
N GLY A 181 5.46 -8.37 0.66
CA GLY A 181 5.71 -9.45 1.62
C GLY A 181 7.20 -9.68 1.88
N LEU A 182 7.97 -8.60 1.98
CA LEU A 182 9.44 -8.62 2.16
C LEU A 182 9.86 -8.73 3.62
N LEU A 183 8.99 -8.34 4.55
CA LEU A 183 9.30 -8.32 5.98
C LEU A 183 9.27 -9.73 6.54
N LEU A 184 10.44 -10.27 6.82
CA LEU A 184 10.60 -11.61 7.40
C LEU A 184 10.23 -11.62 8.90
N PRO A 185 9.79 -12.76 9.47
CA PRO A 185 9.26 -12.83 10.84
C PRO A 185 10.20 -12.27 11.91
N TYR A 186 11.48 -12.66 11.91
CA TYR A 186 12.44 -12.19 12.91
C TYR A 186 12.84 -10.73 12.69
N ARG A 187 12.86 -10.26 11.43
CA ARG A 187 13.05 -8.84 11.13
C ARG A 187 11.87 -8.00 11.59
N ALA A 188 10.65 -8.55 11.57
CA ALA A 188 9.49 -7.89 12.14
C ALA A 188 9.63 -7.70 13.66
N THR A 189 10.17 -8.71 14.38
CA THR A 189 10.47 -8.56 15.81
C THR A 189 11.44 -7.41 16.06
N GLU A 190 12.57 -7.38 15.33
CA GLU A 190 13.59 -6.32 15.47
C GLU A 190 13.01 -4.93 15.17
N LEU A 191 12.32 -4.80 14.04
CA LEU A 191 11.75 -3.53 13.59
C LEU A 191 10.67 -3.01 14.55
N VAL A 192 9.69 -3.85 14.89
CA VAL A 192 8.58 -3.44 15.77
C VAL A 192 9.11 -3.06 17.15
N THR A 193 10.04 -3.85 17.72
CA THR A 193 10.67 -3.53 19.01
C THR A 193 11.35 -2.16 18.95
N ALA A 194 12.21 -1.92 17.94
CA ALA A 194 12.89 -0.64 17.78
C ALA A 194 11.94 0.54 17.63
N LEU A 195 10.85 0.37 16.88
CA LEU A 195 9.84 1.43 16.70
C LEU A 195 9.07 1.70 17.99
N LYS A 196 8.69 0.65 18.73
CA LYS A 196 7.97 0.79 20.04
C LYS A 196 8.85 1.47 21.10
N GLU A 197 10.17 1.34 21.03
CA GLU A 197 11.11 2.05 21.88
C GLU A 197 11.34 3.50 21.44
N ALA A 198 11.19 3.80 20.17
CA ALA A 198 11.54 5.09 19.58
C ALA A 198 10.39 6.11 19.56
N THR A 199 9.14 5.68 19.57
CA THR A 199 7.95 6.54 19.47
C THR A 199 6.83 6.07 20.40
N SER A 200 6.00 7.02 20.85
CA SER A 200 4.78 6.74 21.61
C SER A 200 3.60 6.37 20.73
N LEU A 201 3.70 6.57 19.41
CA LEU A 201 2.61 6.32 18.48
C LEU A 201 2.26 4.83 18.37
N PRO A 202 0.98 4.48 18.19
CA PRO A 202 0.57 3.14 17.82
C PRO A 202 1.22 2.72 16.49
N ILE A 203 1.67 1.46 16.44
CA ILE A 203 2.27 0.85 15.24
C ILE A 203 1.29 -0.14 14.64
N GLN A 204 1.01 0.01 13.37
CA GLN A 204 0.22 -0.91 12.55
C GLN A 204 1.11 -1.61 11.54
N LEU A 205 0.87 -2.90 11.29
CA LEU A 205 1.58 -3.65 10.27
C LEU A 205 0.60 -4.12 9.18
N HIS A 206 0.95 -3.80 7.95
CA HIS A 206 0.30 -4.26 6.73
C HIS A 206 1.31 -5.01 5.89
N THR A 207 1.07 -6.28 5.59
CA THR A 207 1.93 -7.05 4.69
C THR A 207 1.11 -7.94 3.74
N HIS A 208 1.61 -8.07 2.51
CA HIS A 208 1.04 -8.98 1.52
C HIS A 208 1.61 -10.38 1.66
N TYR A 209 0.86 -11.38 1.23
CA TYR A 209 1.21 -12.80 1.39
C TYR A 209 2.06 -13.35 0.25
N THR A 210 2.51 -12.51 -0.67
CA THR A 210 3.16 -12.90 -1.93
C THR A 210 4.36 -13.82 -1.74
N SER A 211 5.18 -13.59 -0.71
CA SER A 211 6.33 -14.46 -0.36
C SER A 211 5.96 -15.70 0.46
N GLY A 212 4.76 -15.76 1.03
CA GLY A 212 4.29 -16.86 1.87
C GLY A 212 4.58 -16.73 3.37
N VAL A 213 5.26 -15.68 3.82
CA VAL A 213 5.69 -15.54 5.24
C VAL A 213 4.78 -14.66 6.09
N ALA A 214 3.81 -13.98 5.51
CA ALA A 214 3.09 -12.87 6.16
C ALA A 214 2.39 -13.26 7.47
N SER A 215 1.78 -14.45 7.59
CA SER A 215 1.15 -14.89 8.86
C SER A 215 2.18 -15.09 9.97
N MET A 216 3.34 -15.64 9.64
CA MET A 216 4.45 -15.79 10.60
C MET A 216 5.04 -14.43 10.98
N THR A 217 5.10 -13.52 10.03
CA THR A 217 5.52 -12.13 10.25
C THR A 217 4.57 -11.43 11.22
N TYR A 218 3.25 -11.57 11.04
CA TYR A 218 2.26 -11.02 11.97
C TYR A 218 2.37 -11.62 13.37
N LEU A 219 2.53 -12.95 13.47
CA LEU A 219 2.73 -13.59 14.76
C LEU A 219 3.91 -12.94 15.53
N LYS A 220 5.06 -12.80 14.85
CA LYS A 220 6.26 -12.22 15.44
C LYS A 220 6.12 -10.73 15.74
N ALA A 221 5.43 -9.98 14.90
CA ALA A 221 5.17 -8.57 15.14
C ALA A 221 4.23 -8.35 16.35
N VAL A 222 3.21 -9.19 16.52
CA VAL A 222 2.28 -9.12 17.65
C VAL A 222 3.01 -9.45 18.96
N GLU A 223 3.84 -10.48 18.97
CA GLU A 223 4.71 -10.80 20.13
C GLU A 223 5.66 -9.63 20.48
N ALA A 224 6.12 -8.88 19.48
CA ALA A 224 6.97 -7.69 19.65
C ALA A 224 6.21 -6.41 20.05
N GLY A 225 4.87 -6.45 20.08
CA GLY A 225 4.05 -5.36 20.59
C GLY A 225 3.42 -4.44 19.53
N VAL A 226 3.30 -4.88 18.27
CA VAL A 226 2.50 -4.16 17.27
C VAL A 226 1.05 -4.00 17.78
N ASP A 227 0.42 -2.87 17.46
CA ASP A 227 -0.89 -2.52 18.03
C ASP A 227 -2.06 -2.95 17.11
N VAL A 228 -1.84 -2.95 15.81
CA VAL A 228 -2.86 -3.28 14.79
C VAL A 228 -2.24 -4.07 13.66
N ILE A 229 -2.95 -5.05 13.12
CA ILE A 229 -2.58 -5.78 11.89
C ILE A 229 -3.69 -5.69 10.84
N ASP A 230 -3.31 -5.69 9.57
CA ASP A 230 -4.24 -5.69 8.44
C ASP A 230 -4.46 -7.13 7.96
N THR A 231 -5.71 -7.55 7.87
CA THR A 231 -6.08 -8.89 7.41
C THR A 231 -7.18 -8.81 6.35
N ALA A 232 -7.45 -9.90 5.68
CA ALA A 232 -8.52 -10.03 4.70
C ALA A 232 -9.37 -11.25 4.99
N MET A 233 -10.69 -11.17 4.82
CA MET A 233 -11.58 -12.32 4.89
C MET A 233 -11.11 -13.42 3.95
N SER A 234 -11.11 -14.68 4.42
CA SER A 234 -10.43 -15.81 3.76
C SER A 234 -10.72 -16.00 2.27
N PRO A 235 -11.91 -15.73 1.72
CA PRO A 235 -12.14 -15.85 0.28
C PRO A 235 -11.28 -14.92 -0.57
N PHE A 236 -10.88 -13.76 -0.02
CA PHE A 236 -10.02 -12.79 -0.68
C PHE A 236 -8.67 -12.56 0.03
N ALA A 237 -8.25 -13.53 0.83
CA ALA A 237 -6.95 -13.53 1.51
C ALA A 237 -5.89 -14.32 0.73
N LEU A 238 -4.65 -14.26 1.25
CA LEU A 238 -3.47 -15.01 0.78
C LEU A 238 -2.99 -14.58 -0.62
N GLY A 239 -2.00 -15.28 -1.16
CA GLY A 239 -1.42 -14.96 -2.44
C GLY A 239 -0.93 -13.50 -2.51
N THR A 240 -1.44 -12.71 -3.43
CA THR A 240 -1.11 -11.29 -3.55
C THR A 240 -1.88 -10.38 -2.58
N SER A 241 -2.78 -10.94 -1.76
CA SER A 241 -3.54 -10.23 -0.73
C SER A 241 -2.88 -10.38 0.66
N GLN A 242 -3.63 -10.18 1.74
CA GLN A 242 -3.15 -10.21 3.13
C GLN A 242 -3.40 -11.59 3.78
N PRO A 243 -2.87 -11.83 5.00
CA PRO A 243 -3.25 -12.98 5.82
C PRO A 243 -4.75 -13.04 6.10
N ALA A 244 -5.29 -14.25 6.19
CA ALA A 244 -6.72 -14.46 6.42
C ALA A 244 -7.14 -14.04 7.83
N THR A 245 -8.20 -13.24 7.93
CA THR A 245 -8.74 -12.72 9.20
C THR A 245 -9.07 -13.83 10.18
N GLU A 246 -9.85 -14.82 9.74
CA GLU A 246 -10.31 -15.93 10.58
C GLU A 246 -9.14 -16.75 11.14
N VAL A 247 -8.10 -16.93 10.32
CA VAL A 247 -6.88 -17.68 10.71
C VAL A 247 -6.11 -16.90 11.77
N MET A 248 -5.93 -15.60 11.60
CA MET A 248 -5.21 -14.77 12.59
C MET A 248 -5.99 -14.68 13.90
N VAL A 249 -7.32 -14.52 13.84
CA VAL A 249 -8.18 -14.52 15.04
C VAL A 249 -8.04 -15.84 15.81
N GLU A 250 -8.10 -16.99 15.14
CA GLU A 250 -7.95 -18.30 15.80
C GLU A 250 -6.52 -18.51 16.31
N THR A 251 -5.50 -17.99 15.60
CA THR A 251 -4.09 -18.05 16.03
C THR A 251 -3.88 -17.38 17.39
N PHE A 252 -4.55 -16.27 17.67
CA PHE A 252 -4.40 -15.52 18.92
C PHE A 252 -5.38 -15.92 20.02
N LYS A 253 -6.33 -16.77 19.74
CA LYS A 253 -7.37 -17.20 20.67
C LYS A 253 -6.76 -17.84 21.93
N GLY A 254 -7.25 -17.41 23.08
CA GLY A 254 -6.76 -17.89 24.39
C GLY A 254 -5.38 -17.37 24.80
N THR A 255 -4.74 -16.53 23.97
CA THR A 255 -3.49 -15.83 24.29
C THR A 255 -3.76 -14.45 24.89
N PRO A 256 -2.73 -13.71 25.38
CA PRO A 256 -2.89 -12.31 25.78
C PRO A 256 -3.34 -11.38 24.65
N TYR A 257 -3.20 -11.80 23.40
CA TYR A 257 -3.52 -11.04 22.18
C TYR A 257 -4.90 -11.36 21.61
N ASP A 258 -5.67 -12.22 22.28
CA ASP A 258 -6.99 -12.67 21.83
C ASP A 258 -7.94 -11.49 21.52
N THR A 259 -8.44 -11.44 20.30
CA THR A 259 -9.35 -10.39 19.83
C THR A 259 -10.74 -10.47 20.43
N GLY A 260 -11.14 -11.66 20.88
CA GLY A 260 -12.51 -11.96 21.32
C GLY A 260 -13.55 -11.97 20.18
N PHE A 261 -13.12 -11.98 18.91
CA PHE A 261 -14.07 -12.00 17.79
C PHE A 261 -14.83 -13.32 17.69
N ASP A 262 -16.11 -13.23 17.27
CA ASP A 262 -16.96 -14.39 17.07
C ASP A 262 -16.62 -15.10 15.75
N GLN A 263 -15.97 -16.26 15.84
CA GLN A 263 -15.61 -17.08 14.68
C GLN A 263 -16.82 -17.53 13.85
N LYS A 264 -18.00 -17.68 14.45
CA LYS A 264 -19.20 -18.03 13.72
C LYS A 264 -19.63 -16.85 12.82
N LEU A 265 -19.62 -15.64 13.35
CA LEU A 265 -19.90 -14.42 12.57
C LEU A 265 -18.88 -14.24 11.44
N LEU A 266 -17.59 -14.46 11.71
CA LEU A 266 -16.55 -14.41 10.67
C LEU A 266 -16.79 -15.45 9.57
N SER A 267 -17.16 -16.69 9.94
CA SER A 267 -17.50 -17.73 8.98
C SER A 267 -18.70 -17.36 8.09
N GLU A 268 -19.73 -16.77 8.67
CA GLU A 268 -20.91 -16.29 7.91
C GLU A 268 -20.53 -15.19 6.92
N ILE A 269 -19.59 -14.29 7.29
CA ILE A 269 -19.07 -13.26 6.39
C ILE A 269 -18.24 -13.90 5.27
N ALA A 270 -17.38 -14.85 5.59
CA ALA A 270 -16.59 -15.58 4.59
C ALA A 270 -17.48 -16.31 3.59
N ASP A 271 -18.53 -16.99 4.07
CA ASP A 271 -19.50 -17.71 3.21
C ASP A 271 -20.23 -16.77 2.25
N TYR A 272 -20.46 -15.52 2.64
CA TYR A 272 -21.03 -14.50 1.76
C TYR A 272 -20.08 -14.15 0.59
N PHE A 273 -18.78 -13.99 0.86
CA PHE A 273 -17.80 -13.61 -0.17
C PHE A 273 -17.36 -14.79 -1.05
N ARG A 274 -17.55 -16.02 -0.63
CA ARG A 274 -17.13 -17.23 -1.35
C ARG A 274 -17.70 -17.31 -2.77
N PRO A 275 -19.01 -17.18 -3.01
CA PRO A 275 -19.56 -17.21 -4.36
C PRO A 275 -19.08 -16.04 -5.23
N ILE A 276 -18.78 -14.86 -4.65
CA ILE A 276 -18.21 -13.73 -5.39
C ILE A 276 -16.80 -14.08 -5.90
N ARG A 277 -15.98 -14.70 -5.05
CA ARG A 277 -14.67 -15.20 -5.42
C ARG A 277 -14.74 -16.29 -6.49
N ASP A 278 -15.63 -17.26 -6.33
CA ASP A 278 -15.76 -18.40 -7.24
C ASP A 278 -16.19 -17.91 -8.63
N HIS A 279 -17.13 -16.97 -8.70
CA HIS A 279 -17.50 -16.31 -9.96
C HIS A 279 -16.32 -15.54 -10.58
N ALA A 280 -15.50 -14.87 -9.78
CA ALA A 280 -14.30 -14.18 -10.29
C ALA A 280 -13.27 -15.16 -10.85
N LEU A 281 -13.13 -16.36 -10.28
CA LEU A 281 -12.30 -17.44 -10.82
C LEU A 281 -12.85 -17.98 -12.15
N GLU A 282 -14.13 -18.31 -12.19
CA GLU A 282 -14.82 -18.85 -13.38
C GLU A 282 -14.77 -17.86 -14.57
N SER A 283 -14.96 -16.58 -14.30
CA SER A 283 -14.90 -15.52 -15.32
C SER A 283 -13.47 -15.16 -15.78
N GLY A 284 -12.43 -15.69 -15.09
CA GLY A 284 -11.03 -15.35 -15.35
C GLY A 284 -10.60 -13.98 -14.82
N LEU A 285 -11.48 -13.28 -14.08
CA LEU A 285 -11.14 -12.01 -13.43
C LEU A 285 -10.11 -12.21 -12.32
N LEU A 286 -10.24 -13.29 -11.54
CA LEU A 286 -9.24 -13.73 -10.58
C LEU A 286 -8.30 -14.73 -11.26
N ASN A 287 -7.06 -14.31 -11.52
CA ASN A 287 -6.06 -15.20 -12.05
C ASN A 287 -5.59 -16.16 -10.94
N PRO A 288 -5.67 -17.51 -11.13
CA PRO A 288 -5.21 -18.47 -10.14
C PRO A 288 -3.76 -18.32 -9.71
N LYS A 289 -2.89 -17.76 -10.56
CA LYS A 289 -1.49 -17.43 -10.21
C LYS A 289 -1.36 -16.45 -9.05
N ASN A 290 -2.35 -15.59 -8.85
CA ASN A 290 -2.37 -14.62 -7.76
C ASN A 290 -2.72 -15.25 -6.39
N LEU A 291 -3.18 -16.49 -6.37
CA LEU A 291 -3.49 -17.24 -5.15
C LEU A 291 -2.29 -18.02 -4.60
N GLY A 292 -1.25 -18.21 -5.40
CA GLY A 292 -0.02 -18.86 -4.99
C GLY A 292 0.94 -17.94 -4.26
N VAL A 293 1.99 -18.54 -3.69
CA VAL A 293 3.12 -17.81 -3.10
C VAL A 293 4.34 -17.96 -3.99
N ASN A 294 5.21 -16.95 -4.00
CA ASN A 294 6.43 -16.94 -4.77
C ASN A 294 7.59 -16.36 -3.97
N ILE A 295 8.42 -17.22 -3.41
CA ILE A 295 9.60 -16.81 -2.61
C ILE A 295 10.61 -15.99 -3.41
N LYS A 296 10.60 -16.06 -4.74
CA LYS A 296 11.44 -15.22 -5.62
C LYS A 296 11.13 -13.73 -5.47
N THR A 297 9.97 -13.36 -4.91
CA THR A 297 9.65 -11.98 -4.54
C THR A 297 10.72 -11.38 -3.63
N LEU A 298 11.32 -12.17 -2.74
CA LEU A 298 12.41 -11.72 -1.86
C LEU A 298 13.71 -11.42 -2.62
N LEU A 299 13.91 -12.05 -3.79
CA LEU A 299 15.09 -11.84 -4.64
C LEU A 299 14.94 -10.57 -5.49
N TYR A 300 13.80 -10.43 -6.15
CA TYR A 300 13.56 -9.32 -7.08
C TYR A 300 12.87 -8.12 -6.42
N GLN A 301 12.32 -8.30 -5.21
CA GLN A 301 11.61 -7.29 -4.41
C GLN A 301 10.39 -6.67 -5.15
N VAL A 302 9.78 -7.42 -6.05
CA VAL A 302 8.71 -6.95 -6.94
C VAL A 302 7.35 -7.32 -6.36
N PRO A 303 6.45 -6.33 -6.11
CA PRO A 303 5.09 -6.58 -5.66
C PRO A 303 4.28 -7.40 -6.67
N GLY A 304 3.31 -8.19 -6.18
CA GLY A 304 2.46 -9.04 -7.03
C GLY A 304 1.75 -8.28 -8.16
N GLY A 305 1.23 -7.08 -7.86
CA GLY A 305 0.61 -6.22 -8.87
C GLY A 305 1.57 -5.77 -9.97
N MET A 306 2.83 -5.53 -9.64
CA MET A 306 3.86 -5.20 -10.63
C MET A 306 4.17 -6.40 -11.54
N LEU A 307 4.26 -7.61 -10.98
CA LEU A 307 4.47 -8.83 -11.77
C LEU A 307 3.38 -9.03 -12.81
N SER A 308 2.12 -8.81 -12.44
CA SER A 308 0.98 -8.90 -13.34
C SER A 308 1.06 -7.86 -14.46
N ASN A 309 1.44 -6.62 -14.13
CA ASN A 309 1.61 -5.55 -15.11
C ASN A 309 2.75 -5.84 -16.09
N LEU A 310 3.91 -6.33 -15.60
CA LEU A 310 5.04 -6.71 -16.46
C LEU A 310 4.65 -7.82 -17.43
N THR A 311 3.94 -8.83 -16.96
CA THR A 311 3.45 -9.94 -17.81
C THR A 311 2.52 -9.41 -18.91
N SER A 312 1.59 -8.51 -18.57
CA SER A 312 0.67 -7.91 -19.55
C SER A 312 1.41 -7.06 -20.59
N GLN A 313 2.32 -6.20 -20.16
CA GLN A 313 3.13 -5.36 -21.06
C GLN A 313 3.97 -6.20 -22.03
N LEU A 314 4.63 -7.25 -21.54
CA LEU A 314 5.43 -8.13 -22.39
C LEU A 314 4.56 -8.91 -23.39
N LYS A 315 3.38 -9.34 -22.97
CA LYS A 315 2.42 -10.00 -23.87
C LYS A 315 1.94 -9.09 -25.00
N GLU A 316 1.60 -7.83 -24.67
CA GLU A 316 1.22 -6.82 -25.66
C GLU A 316 2.32 -6.53 -26.68
N GLN A 317 3.58 -6.69 -26.28
CA GLN A 317 4.76 -6.51 -27.14
C GLN A 317 5.23 -7.81 -27.82
N GLY A 318 4.56 -8.95 -27.59
CA GLY A 318 4.97 -10.25 -28.10
C GLY A 318 6.36 -10.71 -27.64
N ALA A 319 6.75 -10.31 -26.41
CA ALA A 319 8.07 -10.53 -25.82
C ALA A 319 8.00 -11.28 -24.48
N GLU A 320 7.08 -12.23 -24.36
CA GLU A 320 6.87 -13.01 -23.12
C GLU A 320 8.10 -13.82 -22.71
N ASP A 321 8.93 -14.20 -23.69
CA ASP A 321 10.24 -14.88 -23.49
C ASP A 321 11.24 -14.00 -22.72
N LYS A 322 11.07 -12.69 -22.71
CA LYS A 322 11.92 -11.72 -21.99
C LYS A 322 11.56 -11.50 -20.54
N TYR A 323 10.57 -12.21 -20.02
CA TYR A 323 10.07 -11.98 -18.65
C TYR A 323 11.15 -12.05 -17.57
N TYR A 324 12.02 -13.06 -17.63
CA TYR A 324 13.09 -13.20 -16.64
C TYR A 324 14.19 -12.14 -16.81
N ASP A 325 14.52 -11.76 -18.06
CA ASP A 325 15.49 -10.70 -18.33
C ASP A 325 15.01 -9.37 -17.71
N VAL A 326 13.70 -9.09 -17.81
CA VAL A 326 13.09 -7.91 -17.19
C VAL A 326 13.12 -7.99 -15.67
N LEU A 327 12.82 -9.15 -15.07
CA LEU A 327 12.91 -9.32 -13.61
C LEU A 327 14.33 -9.08 -13.07
N GLU A 328 15.36 -9.48 -13.80
CA GLU A 328 16.76 -9.21 -13.45
C GLU A 328 17.15 -7.75 -13.64
N GLU A 329 16.53 -7.05 -14.59
CA GLU A 329 16.79 -5.64 -14.84
C GLU A 329 16.10 -4.71 -13.81
N VAL A 330 14.96 -5.12 -13.22
CA VAL A 330 14.23 -4.33 -12.22
C VAL A 330 15.12 -3.88 -11.04
N PRO A 331 15.88 -4.76 -10.35
CA PRO A 331 16.77 -4.32 -9.27
C PRO A 331 17.86 -3.34 -9.72
N ARG A 332 18.33 -3.47 -10.97
CA ARG A 332 19.36 -2.57 -11.55
C ARG A 332 18.78 -1.17 -11.78
N VAL A 333 17.61 -1.09 -12.40
CA VAL A 333 16.89 0.19 -12.59
C VAL A 333 16.57 0.82 -11.24
N ARG A 334 16.07 0.03 -10.29
CA ARG A 334 15.79 0.50 -8.94
C ARG A 334 17.03 1.13 -8.29
N LYS A 335 18.18 0.47 -8.40
CA LYS A 335 19.45 0.99 -7.87
C LYS A 335 19.85 2.31 -8.54
N ASP A 336 19.74 2.40 -9.87
CA ASP A 336 20.06 3.62 -10.62
C ASP A 336 19.15 4.80 -10.24
N LEU A 337 17.91 4.52 -9.87
CA LEU A 337 16.90 5.52 -9.45
C LEU A 337 16.91 5.79 -7.93
N GLY A 338 18.02 5.52 -7.23
CA GLY A 338 18.19 5.87 -5.82
C GLY A 338 17.48 4.92 -4.83
N GLU A 339 17.28 3.68 -5.23
CA GLU A 339 16.70 2.60 -4.42
C GLU A 339 15.28 2.88 -3.86
N PRO A 340 14.33 3.44 -4.64
CA PRO A 340 12.99 3.70 -4.12
C PRO A 340 12.29 2.40 -3.69
N PRO A 341 11.37 2.44 -2.73
CA PRO A 341 10.42 1.37 -2.52
C PRO A 341 9.61 1.11 -3.79
N LEU A 342 9.23 -0.15 -4.05
CA LEU A 342 8.41 -0.50 -5.21
C LEU A 342 6.92 -0.49 -4.84
N VAL A 343 6.35 0.69 -4.81
CA VAL A 343 4.93 0.98 -4.58
C VAL A 343 4.43 1.94 -5.67
N THR A 344 3.13 2.19 -5.77
CA THR A 344 2.60 3.15 -6.76
C THR A 344 3.04 4.59 -6.40
N PRO A 345 3.61 5.39 -7.34
CA PRO A 345 3.90 5.07 -8.75
C PRO A 345 5.31 4.53 -9.04
N SER A 346 6.23 4.50 -8.08
CA SER A 346 7.65 4.11 -8.29
C SER A 346 7.79 2.71 -8.90
N SER A 347 6.95 1.75 -8.52
CA SER A 347 6.94 0.40 -9.09
C SER A 347 6.65 0.40 -10.59
N GLN A 348 5.76 1.26 -11.04
CA GLN A 348 5.41 1.40 -12.46
C GLN A 348 6.56 2.07 -13.23
N ILE A 349 7.17 3.10 -12.65
CA ILE A 349 8.32 3.79 -13.25
C ILE A 349 9.47 2.81 -13.46
N VAL A 350 9.89 2.12 -12.40
CA VAL A 350 10.98 1.14 -12.45
C VAL A 350 10.65 0.00 -13.40
N GLY A 351 9.44 -0.55 -13.33
CA GLY A 351 9.01 -1.69 -14.16
C GLY A 351 8.98 -1.35 -15.64
N THR A 352 8.35 -0.25 -16.00
CA THR A 352 8.27 0.18 -17.41
C THR A 352 9.65 0.49 -17.97
N GLN A 353 10.52 1.15 -17.19
CA GLN A 353 11.88 1.42 -17.63
C GLN A 353 12.70 0.11 -17.80
N ALA A 354 12.53 -0.87 -16.93
CA ALA A 354 13.18 -2.17 -17.05
C ALA A 354 12.74 -2.90 -18.34
N VAL A 355 11.44 -2.88 -18.65
CA VAL A 355 10.92 -3.43 -19.92
C VAL A 355 11.58 -2.75 -21.12
N PHE A 356 11.63 -1.41 -21.15
CA PHE A 356 12.27 -0.70 -22.25
C PHE A 356 13.77 -1.01 -22.38
N ASN A 357 14.50 -1.07 -21.26
CA ASN A 357 15.92 -1.41 -21.28
C ASN A 357 16.17 -2.77 -21.93
N VAL A 358 15.34 -3.77 -21.63
CA VAL A 358 15.46 -5.13 -22.20
C VAL A 358 15.03 -5.15 -23.68
N LEU A 359 13.88 -4.57 -24.02
CA LEU A 359 13.36 -4.61 -25.38
C LEU A 359 14.24 -3.84 -26.38
N MET A 360 14.85 -2.73 -25.94
CA MET A 360 15.74 -1.90 -26.79
C MET A 360 17.15 -2.47 -26.92
N GLY A 361 17.49 -3.51 -26.12
CA GLY A 361 18.82 -4.12 -26.10
C GLY A 361 19.93 -3.22 -25.54
N GLU A 362 19.59 -2.03 -25.08
CA GLU A 362 20.51 -1.05 -24.49
C GLU A 362 19.81 -0.30 -23.35
N ARG A 363 20.45 -0.25 -22.18
CA ARG A 363 19.92 0.42 -20.99
C ARG A 363 19.80 1.94 -21.22
N TYR A 364 18.60 2.46 -20.91
CA TYR A 364 18.29 3.89 -21.07
C TYR A 364 18.53 4.46 -22.47
N LYS A 365 18.44 3.63 -23.51
CA LYS A 365 18.37 4.12 -24.89
C LYS A 365 17.12 4.98 -25.10
N MET A 366 16.05 4.62 -24.42
CA MET A 366 14.84 5.41 -24.30
C MET A 366 14.49 5.51 -22.81
N ALA A 367 14.41 6.72 -22.28
CA ALA A 367 13.91 7.00 -20.94
C ALA A 367 12.45 7.45 -21.03
N THR A 368 11.57 6.87 -20.21
CA THR A 368 10.18 7.31 -20.12
C THR A 368 10.11 8.72 -19.51
N LYS A 369 9.00 9.41 -19.73
CA LYS A 369 8.76 10.72 -19.11
C LYS A 369 8.85 10.61 -17.57
N GLU A 370 8.24 9.58 -17.02
CA GLU A 370 8.22 9.34 -15.58
C GLU A 370 9.61 9.03 -15.03
N THR A 371 10.45 8.31 -15.79
CA THR A 371 11.86 8.09 -15.43
C THR A 371 12.64 9.40 -15.43
N LYS A 372 12.43 10.27 -16.41
CA LYS A 372 13.03 11.60 -16.42
C LYS A 372 12.53 12.45 -15.26
N ASP A 373 11.23 12.40 -14.95
CA ASP A 373 10.62 13.20 -13.89
C ASP A 373 11.13 12.77 -12.49
N ILE A 374 11.33 11.47 -12.21
CA ILE A 374 11.94 11.04 -10.94
C ILE A 374 13.41 11.48 -10.83
N LEU A 375 14.18 11.37 -11.91
CA LEU A 375 15.57 11.84 -11.98
C LEU A 375 15.71 13.35 -11.80
N LYS A 376 14.69 14.12 -12.18
CA LYS A 376 14.61 15.57 -11.94
C LYS A 376 14.19 15.93 -10.50
N GLY A 377 13.83 14.95 -9.66
CA GLY A 377 13.36 15.17 -8.28
C GLY A 377 11.89 15.55 -8.16
N LYS A 378 11.09 15.43 -9.24
CA LYS A 378 9.67 15.84 -9.24
C LYS A 378 8.74 14.93 -8.43
N TYR A 379 9.24 13.82 -7.91
CA TYR A 379 8.53 12.95 -6.95
C TYR A 379 9.03 13.14 -5.52
N GLY A 380 10.14 13.85 -5.30
CA GLY A 380 10.77 14.03 -4.01
C GLY A 380 12.19 13.46 -3.96
N GLU A 381 12.66 13.25 -2.73
CA GLU A 381 14.01 12.78 -2.44
C GLU A 381 14.02 11.26 -2.22
N THR A 382 15.02 10.59 -2.81
CA THR A 382 15.27 9.16 -2.63
C THR A 382 16.27 8.90 -1.51
N VAL A 383 16.26 7.69 -0.94
CA VAL A 383 17.17 7.30 0.16
C VAL A 383 18.64 7.30 -0.25
N ARG A 384 18.92 7.08 -1.53
CA ARG A 384 20.25 7.15 -2.15
C ARG A 384 20.26 8.18 -3.28
N PRO A 385 21.40 8.80 -3.58
CA PRO A 385 21.52 9.62 -4.79
C PRO A 385 21.28 8.77 -6.04
N PHE A 386 20.80 9.42 -7.08
CA PHE A 386 20.65 8.80 -8.40
C PHE A 386 22.02 8.46 -9.00
N ASN A 387 22.05 7.44 -9.88
CA ASN A 387 23.24 7.16 -10.68
C ASN A 387 23.49 8.32 -11.64
N GLU A 388 24.59 9.04 -11.45
CA GLU A 388 24.93 10.26 -12.20
C GLU A 388 25.11 10.03 -13.70
N ASP A 389 25.63 8.86 -14.13
CA ASP A 389 25.78 8.55 -15.55
C ASP A 389 24.42 8.31 -16.20
N VAL A 390 23.53 7.61 -15.50
CA VAL A 390 22.15 7.39 -15.94
C VAL A 390 21.39 8.71 -15.99
N LYS A 391 21.55 9.56 -14.97
CA LYS A 391 20.93 10.88 -14.91
C LYS A 391 21.35 11.75 -16.11
N LYS A 392 22.65 11.80 -16.39
CA LYS A 392 23.18 12.54 -17.56
C LYS A 392 22.67 11.93 -18.88
N LYS A 393 22.69 10.61 -19.02
CA LYS A 393 22.21 9.92 -20.23
C LYS A 393 20.72 10.19 -20.51
N CYS A 394 19.89 10.15 -19.46
CA CYS A 394 18.44 10.32 -19.58
C CYS A 394 18.01 11.78 -19.78
N LEU A 395 18.65 12.72 -19.11
CA LEU A 395 18.24 14.12 -19.06
C LEU A 395 18.94 15.01 -20.11
N GLY A 396 20.23 14.73 -20.45
CA GLY A 396 20.98 15.61 -21.34
C GLY A 396 20.93 17.06 -20.83
N ASP A 397 20.47 17.98 -21.69
CA ASP A 397 20.36 19.41 -21.35
C ASP A 397 19.30 19.70 -20.27
N GLU A 398 18.33 18.81 -20.09
CA GLU A 398 17.27 18.92 -19.08
C GLU A 398 17.79 18.72 -17.63
N ILE A 399 19.08 18.43 -17.45
CA ILE A 399 19.71 18.27 -16.12
C ILE A 399 19.60 19.55 -15.27
N ASN A 400 19.51 20.71 -15.91
CA ASN A 400 19.35 22.00 -15.25
C ASN A 400 17.92 22.21 -14.68
N ASP A 401 16.95 21.37 -15.06
CA ASP A 401 15.58 21.39 -14.55
C ASP A 401 15.41 20.59 -13.26
N CYS A 402 16.49 20.05 -12.70
CA CYS A 402 16.45 19.27 -11.47
C CYS A 402 16.10 20.15 -10.26
N ILE A 403 15.25 19.61 -9.40
CA ILE A 403 14.82 20.27 -8.15
C ILE A 403 15.24 19.44 -6.94
N THR A 404 15.44 20.11 -5.81
CA THR A 404 15.77 19.51 -4.51
C THR A 404 14.77 19.90 -3.42
N CYS A 405 13.91 20.89 -3.70
CA CYS A 405 12.82 21.27 -2.84
C CYS A 405 11.67 20.24 -2.89
N ARG A 406 10.70 20.39 -2.00
CA ARG A 406 9.46 19.63 -2.08
C ARG A 406 8.75 19.95 -3.41
N PRO A 407 8.38 18.95 -4.22
CA PRO A 407 7.79 19.22 -5.55
C PRO A 407 6.57 20.14 -5.52
N ALA A 408 5.72 20.01 -4.51
CA ALA A 408 4.51 20.83 -4.38
C ALA A 408 4.79 22.32 -4.15
N ASP A 409 5.97 22.69 -3.64
CA ASP A 409 6.35 24.10 -3.45
C ASP A 409 6.46 24.87 -4.77
N LEU A 410 6.55 24.15 -5.89
CA LEU A 410 6.60 24.70 -7.25
C LEU A 410 5.26 24.64 -7.99
N ILE A 411 4.23 24.11 -7.36
CA ILE A 411 2.89 23.99 -7.93
C ILE A 411 2.04 25.11 -7.33
N PRO A 412 1.49 26.02 -8.17
CA PRO A 412 0.58 27.05 -7.68
C PRO A 412 -0.73 26.43 -7.18
N ASP A 413 -1.50 27.21 -6.44
CA ASP A 413 -2.88 26.85 -6.08
C ASP A 413 -3.68 26.56 -7.35
N GLU A 414 -4.45 25.45 -7.34
CA GLU A 414 -5.22 24.96 -8.48
C GLU A 414 -6.74 25.17 -8.29
N LEU A 415 -7.22 25.65 -7.11
CA LEU A 415 -8.64 25.90 -6.76
C LEU A 415 -8.98 27.36 -6.61
#